data_697334d97e474ad720301e69e3296172
#
_entry.id   697334d97e474ad720301e69e3296172
#
_cell.length_a   1.000
_cell.length_b   1.000
_cell.length_c   1.000
_cell.angle_alpha   90.00
_cell.angle_beta   90.00
_cell.angle_gamma   90.00
#
_symmetry.space_group_name_H-M   'P 1'
#
loop_
_entity.id
_entity.type
_entity.pdbx_description
1 polymer ?
#
loop_
_entity_poly.entity_id
_entity_poly.type
_entity_poly.pdbx_seq_one_letter_code
_entity_poly.pdbx_strand_id
1 'polypeptide(L)'
;MAKVEVDECRGVLKVYSDGSIWRSTEPSFRVSVVDDGSVLWKDVQFDQQNNLHLRLYKPASAVVKKLPVFYYIHGGGFCIGSRTWPNCQNYCFKLALALQAVIVAPD
;
A
#
# COMPACT_ATOMS: atom_id res chain seq x y z
N MET A 1 -21.48 -21.73 -18.85
CA MET A 1 -21.16 -20.59 -19.74
C MET A 1 -19.91 -19.89 -19.24
N ALA A 2 -19.07 -19.49 -20.16
CA ALA A 2 -17.90 -18.69 -19.81
C ALA A 2 -18.36 -17.33 -19.23
N LYS A 3 -17.69 -16.89 -18.16
CA LYS A 3 -17.93 -15.56 -17.61
C LYS A 3 -17.48 -14.48 -18.59
N VAL A 4 -18.24 -13.40 -18.65
CA VAL A 4 -17.99 -12.27 -19.51
C VAL A 4 -17.67 -11.06 -18.64
N GLU A 5 -16.66 -10.27 -19.03
CA GLU A 5 -16.38 -8.98 -18.41
C GLU A 5 -17.54 -8.03 -18.68
N VAL A 6 -18.15 -7.50 -17.64
CA VAL A 6 -19.31 -6.59 -17.72
C VAL A 6 -18.95 -5.16 -17.35
N ASP A 7 -17.88 -4.95 -16.59
CA ASP A 7 -17.38 -3.63 -16.25
C ASP A 7 -15.89 -3.68 -15.91
N GLU A 8 -15.21 -2.55 -16.08
CA GLU A 8 -13.79 -2.45 -15.74
C GLU A 8 -13.42 -1.01 -15.34
N CYS A 9 -12.35 -0.87 -14.56
CA CYS A 9 -11.81 0.40 -14.16
C CYS A 9 -10.30 0.44 -14.44
N ARG A 10 -9.92 1.17 -15.49
CA ARG A 10 -8.51 1.47 -15.84
C ARG A 10 -7.60 0.24 -15.89
N GLY A 11 -8.14 -0.93 -16.23
CA GLY A 11 -7.39 -2.19 -16.27
C GLY A 11 -6.96 -2.74 -14.91
N VAL A 12 -7.35 -2.13 -13.81
CA VAL A 12 -6.95 -2.58 -12.45
C VAL A 12 -8.07 -3.28 -11.69
N LEU A 13 -9.30 -3.14 -12.14
CA LEU A 13 -10.47 -3.77 -11.55
C LEU A 13 -11.40 -4.25 -12.66
N LYS A 14 -11.84 -5.48 -12.58
CA LYS A 14 -12.79 -6.06 -13.54
C LYS A 14 -13.90 -6.78 -12.81
N VAL A 15 -15.11 -6.62 -13.28
CA VAL A 15 -16.30 -7.29 -12.77
C VAL A 15 -16.85 -8.20 -13.88
N TYR A 16 -17.21 -9.42 -13.52
CA TYR A 16 -17.68 -10.43 -14.46
C TYR A 16 -19.15 -10.75 -14.25
N SER A 17 -19.77 -11.31 -15.28
CA SER A 17 -21.19 -11.65 -15.30
C SER A 17 -21.63 -12.64 -14.22
N ASP A 18 -20.69 -13.41 -13.67
CA ASP A 18 -20.92 -14.33 -12.56
C ASP A 18 -20.78 -13.68 -11.17
N GLY A 19 -20.54 -12.36 -11.13
CA GLY A 19 -20.33 -11.60 -9.90
C GLY A 19 -18.90 -11.67 -9.35
N SER A 20 -18.02 -12.43 -10.00
CA SER A 20 -16.62 -12.46 -9.59
C SER A 20 -15.90 -11.15 -9.93
N ILE A 21 -14.86 -10.85 -9.14
CA ILE A 21 -14.08 -9.63 -9.27
C ILE A 21 -12.60 -10.00 -9.43
N TRP A 22 -11.94 -9.35 -10.37
CA TRP A 22 -10.50 -9.43 -10.51
C TRP A 22 -9.88 -8.07 -10.18
N ARG A 23 -8.79 -8.08 -9.42
CA ARG A 23 -7.99 -6.89 -9.10
C ARG A 23 -6.55 -7.10 -9.54
N SER A 24 -5.98 -6.07 -10.15
CA SER A 24 -4.57 -6.06 -10.48
C SER A 24 -3.72 -5.95 -9.20
N THR A 25 -2.59 -6.64 -9.19
CA THR A 25 -1.55 -6.44 -8.19
C THR A 25 -0.70 -5.21 -8.48
N GLU A 26 -0.80 -4.67 -9.69
CA GLU A 26 -0.04 -3.53 -10.17
C GLU A 26 -0.97 -2.33 -10.43
N PRO A 27 -0.54 -1.09 -10.15
CA PRO A 27 -1.31 0.09 -10.50
C PRO A 27 -1.34 0.32 -12.01
N SER A 28 -2.32 1.09 -12.48
CA SER A 28 -2.45 1.46 -13.89
C SER A 28 -1.43 2.52 -14.35
N PHE A 29 -0.71 3.12 -13.43
CA PHE A 29 0.33 4.12 -13.70
C PHE A 29 1.70 3.54 -13.36
N ARG A 30 2.73 4.11 -13.97
CA ARG A 30 4.12 3.70 -13.70
C ARG A 30 4.84 4.82 -12.96
N VAL A 31 5.22 4.54 -11.73
CA VAL A 31 6.05 5.40 -10.89
C VAL A 31 7.12 4.53 -10.26
N SER A 32 8.37 4.96 -10.32
CA SER A 32 9.46 4.23 -9.67
C SER A 32 9.45 4.45 -8.17
N VAL A 33 9.74 3.40 -7.42
CA VAL A 33 10.01 3.52 -5.98
C VAL A 33 11.38 4.17 -5.80
N VAL A 34 11.44 5.22 -4.97
CA VAL A 34 12.68 5.90 -4.64
C VAL A 34 13.07 5.49 -3.21
N ASP A 35 13.83 4.42 -3.11
CA ASP A 35 14.37 3.91 -1.85
C ASP A 35 15.89 4.14 -1.83
N ASP A 36 16.33 5.15 -1.09
CA ASP A 36 17.74 5.51 -0.96
C ASP A 36 18.37 4.99 0.36
N GLY A 37 17.62 4.17 1.11
CA GLY A 37 18.07 3.62 2.38
C GLY A 37 17.89 4.55 3.58
N SER A 38 17.38 5.76 3.39
CA SER A 38 17.16 6.71 4.49
C SER A 38 15.97 6.34 5.39
N VAL A 39 15.12 5.45 4.92
CA VAL A 39 13.98 4.92 5.67
C VAL A 39 14.02 3.39 5.64
N LEU A 40 13.97 2.80 6.79
CA LEU A 40 13.83 1.35 6.95
C LEU A 40 12.35 0.98 6.87
N TRP A 41 12.04 -0.16 6.28
CA TRP A 41 10.67 -0.62 6.22
C TRP A 41 10.58 -2.15 6.26
N LYS A 42 9.43 -2.65 6.72
CA LYS A 42 9.12 -4.08 6.71
C LYS A 42 7.63 -4.32 6.66
N ASP A 43 7.24 -5.46 6.12
CA ASP A 43 5.87 -5.94 6.15
C ASP A 43 5.62 -6.80 7.39
N VAL A 44 4.43 -6.65 7.97
CA VAL A 44 3.97 -7.42 9.12
C VAL A 44 2.55 -7.91 8.85
N GLN A 45 2.32 -9.22 9.04
CA GLN A 45 0.97 -9.75 9.03
C GLN A 45 0.35 -9.52 10.40
N PHE A 46 -0.74 -8.75 10.46
CA PHE A 46 -1.41 -8.42 11.73
C PHE A 46 -2.70 -9.21 11.93
N ASP A 47 -3.25 -9.82 10.89
CA ASP A 47 -4.41 -10.70 10.97
C ASP A 47 -4.17 -11.92 10.07
N GLN A 48 -3.84 -13.04 10.70
CA GLN A 48 -3.54 -14.28 9.99
C GLN A 48 -4.79 -14.90 9.37
N GLN A 49 -5.91 -14.81 10.04
CA GLN A 49 -7.16 -15.41 9.57
C GLN A 49 -7.62 -14.79 8.25
N ASN A 50 -7.51 -13.47 8.13
CA ASN A 50 -7.92 -12.73 6.94
C ASN A 50 -6.75 -12.37 6.03
N ASN A 51 -5.54 -12.84 6.35
CA ASN A 51 -4.32 -12.57 5.59
C ASN A 51 -4.08 -11.06 5.38
N LEU A 52 -4.25 -10.27 6.45
CA LEU A 52 -4.06 -8.84 6.40
C LEU A 52 -2.66 -8.44 6.81
N HIS A 53 -2.06 -7.54 6.04
CA HIS A 53 -0.71 -7.04 6.24
C HIS A 53 -0.70 -5.54 6.40
N LEU A 54 0.35 -5.05 7.06
CA LEU A 54 0.69 -3.64 7.08
C LEU A 54 2.18 -3.48 6.79
N ARG A 55 2.56 -2.28 6.38
CA ARG A 55 3.96 -1.91 6.20
C ARG A 55 4.34 -0.86 7.21
N LEU A 56 5.47 -1.09 7.89
CA LEU A 56 6.05 -0.16 8.85
C LEU A 56 7.22 0.57 8.21
N TYR A 57 7.30 1.88 8.43
CA TYR A 57 8.41 2.72 7.98
C TYR A 57 9.00 3.45 9.18
N LYS A 58 10.33 3.57 9.21
CA LYS A 58 11.05 4.27 10.26
C LYS A 58 12.27 4.97 9.67
N PRO A 59 12.54 6.24 10.03
CA PRO A 59 13.79 6.89 9.62
C PRO A 59 15.00 6.11 10.10
N ALA A 60 15.95 5.82 9.20
CA ALA A 60 17.16 5.06 9.53
C ALA A 60 18.07 5.83 10.49
N SER A 61 18.09 7.17 10.39
CA SER A 61 18.89 8.07 11.20
C SER A 61 18.26 8.48 12.53
N ALA A 62 17.09 7.92 12.89
CA ALA A 62 16.39 8.29 14.11
C ALA A 62 17.22 7.88 15.33
N VAL A 63 17.67 8.87 16.10
CA VAL A 63 18.40 8.70 17.38
C VAL A 63 17.47 8.62 18.57
N VAL A 64 16.22 9.00 18.41
CA VAL A 64 15.18 9.01 19.44
C VAL A 64 14.57 7.62 19.55
N LYS A 65 14.50 7.08 20.77
CA LYS A 65 13.94 5.73 21.01
C LYS A 65 12.42 5.66 20.85
N LYS A 66 11.71 6.78 21.07
CA LYS A 66 10.27 6.88 20.92
C LYS A 66 9.97 7.90 19.84
N LEU A 67 9.39 7.44 18.76
CA LEU A 67 8.94 8.29 17.64
C LEU A 67 7.42 8.38 17.66
N PRO A 68 6.84 9.52 17.21
CA PRO A 68 5.40 9.57 16.99
C PRO A 68 4.99 8.57 15.92
N VAL A 69 3.76 8.12 15.98
CA VAL A 69 3.19 7.19 15.01
C VAL A 69 2.21 7.93 14.11
N PHE A 70 2.38 7.78 12.81
CA PHE A 70 1.46 8.27 11.79
C PHE A 70 0.79 7.07 11.11
N TYR A 71 -0.52 6.99 11.17
CA TYR A 71 -1.28 5.93 10.55
C TYR A 71 -1.75 6.38 9.17
N TYR A 72 -1.21 5.75 8.13
CA TYR A 72 -1.50 6.12 6.74
C TYR A 72 -2.41 5.08 6.08
N ILE A 73 -3.58 5.49 5.67
CA ILE A 73 -4.54 4.65 4.96
C ILE A 73 -4.56 5.08 3.50
N HIS A 74 -4.18 4.17 2.61
CA HIS A 74 -4.13 4.47 1.18
C HIS A 74 -5.53 4.69 0.60
N GLY A 75 -5.60 5.48 -0.47
CA GLY A 75 -6.83 5.69 -1.22
C GLY A 75 -7.15 4.52 -2.15
N GLY A 76 -8.29 4.60 -2.83
CA GLY A 76 -8.71 3.60 -3.82
C GLY A 76 -10.19 3.27 -3.79
N GLY A 77 -11.00 4.04 -3.04
CA GLY A 77 -12.45 3.86 -2.97
C GLY A 77 -12.86 2.51 -2.39
N PHE A 78 -12.05 1.93 -1.53
CA PHE A 78 -12.23 0.57 -0.96
C PHE A 78 -12.15 -0.56 -1.99
N CYS A 79 -11.82 -0.25 -3.24
CA CYS A 79 -11.84 -1.22 -4.34
C CYS A 79 -10.45 -1.58 -4.85
N ILE A 80 -9.53 -0.62 -4.87
CA ILE A 80 -8.19 -0.77 -5.43
C ILE A 80 -7.16 -0.10 -4.51
N GLY A 81 -5.90 -0.37 -4.79
CA GLY A 81 -4.79 0.18 -4.02
C GLY A 81 -4.14 -0.87 -3.12
N SER A 82 -2.93 -0.59 -2.71
CA SER A 82 -2.18 -1.47 -1.82
C SER A 82 -1.04 -0.70 -1.18
N ARG A 83 -0.64 -1.14 0.02
CA ARG A 83 0.58 -0.67 0.68
C ARG A 83 1.83 -0.84 -0.20
N THR A 84 1.78 -1.80 -1.13
CA THR A 84 2.92 -2.12 -2.00
C THR A 84 3.02 -1.25 -3.24
N TRP A 85 2.01 -0.43 -3.52
CA TRP A 85 2.02 0.42 -4.69
C TRP A 85 3.05 1.56 -4.54
N PRO A 86 3.77 1.90 -5.62
CA PRO A 86 4.88 2.87 -5.55
C PRO A 86 4.47 4.25 -5.04
N ASN A 87 3.27 4.72 -5.36
CA ASN A 87 2.78 6.01 -4.87
C ASN A 87 2.59 5.99 -3.35
N CYS A 88 2.06 4.92 -2.78
CA CYS A 88 1.93 4.75 -1.33
C CYS A 88 3.31 4.68 -0.68
N GLN A 89 4.20 3.84 -1.21
CA GLN A 89 5.53 3.64 -0.66
C GLN A 89 6.36 4.93 -0.69
N ASN A 90 6.40 5.63 -1.82
CA ASN A 90 7.15 6.89 -1.94
C ASN A 90 6.62 7.95 -0.97
N TYR A 91 5.30 8.04 -0.83
CA TYR A 91 4.68 8.99 0.09
C TYR A 91 5.04 8.67 1.55
N CYS A 92 4.99 7.39 1.93
CA CYS A 92 5.37 6.95 3.27
C CYS A 92 6.84 7.22 3.59
N PHE A 93 7.74 7.05 2.61
CA PHE A 93 9.14 7.44 2.77
C PHE A 93 9.28 8.93 3.11
N LYS A 94 8.60 9.79 2.37
CA LYS A 94 8.62 11.23 2.60
C LYS A 94 8.02 11.62 3.96
N LEU A 95 6.91 10.99 4.34
CA LEU A 95 6.29 11.24 5.65
C LEU A 95 7.21 10.85 6.78
N ALA A 96 7.84 9.67 6.72
CA ALA A 96 8.73 9.20 7.76
C ALA A 96 9.90 10.17 7.98
N LEU A 97 10.50 10.67 6.90
CA LEU A 97 11.61 11.63 6.98
C LEU A 97 11.16 13.00 7.45
N ALA A 98 10.10 13.54 6.86
CA ALA A 98 9.62 14.88 7.16
C ALA A 98 9.10 15.02 8.59
N LEU A 99 8.39 14.01 9.08
CA LEU A 99 7.79 14.02 10.41
C LEU A 99 8.67 13.39 11.49
N GLN A 100 9.76 12.72 11.11
CA GLN A 100 10.56 11.90 12.02
C GLN A 100 9.64 10.97 12.82
N ALA A 101 8.86 10.18 12.12
CA ALA A 101 7.79 9.35 12.67
C ALA A 101 7.88 7.91 12.15
N VAL A 102 7.29 7.01 12.90
CA VAL A 102 6.96 5.67 12.41
C VAL A 102 5.66 5.75 11.63
N ILE A 103 5.69 5.30 10.38
CA ILE A 103 4.49 5.24 9.54
C ILE A 103 3.94 3.82 9.58
N VAL A 104 2.65 3.68 9.85
CA VAL A 104 1.93 2.42 9.81
C VAL A 104 0.97 2.46 8.64
N ALA A 105 1.23 1.68 7.61
CA ALA A 105 0.46 1.68 6.36
C ALA A 105 -0.18 0.30 6.12
N PRO A 106 -1.43 0.09 6.54
CA PRO A 106 -2.15 -1.15 6.29
C PRO A 106 -2.66 -1.24 4.85
N ASP A 107 -2.96 -2.47 4.44
CA ASP A 107 -3.74 -2.73 3.23
C ASP A 107 -5.22 -2.51 3.47
#